data_3326006303242e03ced53a86a17747b8
#
_entry.id   3326006303242e03ced53a86a17747b8
#
_cell.length_a   1.000
_cell.length_b   1.000
_cell.length_c   1.000
_cell.angle_alpha   90.00
_cell.angle_beta   90.00
_cell.angle_gamma   90.00
#
_symmetry.space_group_name_H-M   'P 1'
#
loop_
_entity.id
_entity.type
_entity.pdbx_description
1 polymer ?
#
loop_
_entity_poly.entity_id
_entity_poly.type
_entity_poly.pdbx_seq_one_letter_code
_entity_poly.pdbx_strand_id
1 'polypeptide(L)'
;VNAYMLQLFIPLNFLGFVYREIRRSLTDLENMLGLLKKEAKIKDKTNAPELQLQQGRIEFKQVHFSYQPGRPILNGLSFVVEPGQKLAIVGASGAGKSTIARLLYRFYDIQSGSICIDGQDLRDVTQSSLRQSIAIVPQDTVLFNTSIRENIRYGNPEASEAEVDQVIKLAHLDSF
;
A
#
# COMPACT_ATOMS: atom_id res chain seq x y z
N VAL A 1 5.38 -67.24 3.70
CA VAL A 1 6.35 -66.14 3.67
C VAL A 1 5.73 -64.91 2.94
N ASN A 2 5.15 -65.02 1.75
CA ASN A 2 4.61 -63.90 0.98
C ASN A 2 3.47 -63.13 1.72
N ALA A 3 2.58 -63.85 2.39
CA ALA A 3 1.45 -63.23 3.15
C ALA A 3 1.94 -62.30 4.29
N TYR A 4 2.97 -62.71 5.01
CA TYR A 4 3.54 -61.89 6.10
C TYR A 4 4.34 -60.68 5.57
N MET A 5 4.97 -60.81 4.41
CA MET A 5 5.61 -59.66 3.76
C MET A 5 4.58 -58.57 3.36
N LEU A 6 3.48 -58.98 2.74
CA LEU A 6 2.41 -58.04 2.39
C LEU A 6 1.80 -57.34 3.61
N GLN A 7 1.61 -58.05 4.72
CA GLN A 7 1.15 -57.47 5.99
C GLN A 7 2.11 -56.46 6.60
N LEU A 8 3.41 -56.57 6.38
CA LEU A 8 4.43 -55.61 6.82
C LEU A 8 4.50 -54.35 5.93
N PHE A 9 4.21 -54.48 4.63
CA PHE A 9 4.23 -53.34 3.71
C PHE A 9 3.11 -52.36 3.96
N ILE A 10 1.92 -52.81 4.41
CA ILE A 10 0.78 -51.94 4.69
C ILE A 10 1.10 -50.88 5.77
N PRO A 11 1.54 -51.25 6.99
CA PRO A 11 1.90 -50.26 8.00
C PRO A 11 3.13 -49.42 7.61
N LEU A 12 4.05 -49.95 6.82
CA LEU A 12 5.19 -49.19 6.34
C LEU A 12 4.79 -48.07 5.38
N ASN A 13 3.87 -48.36 4.45
CA ASN A 13 3.26 -47.36 3.57
C ASN A 13 2.51 -46.30 4.34
N PHE A 14 1.78 -46.72 5.40
CA PHE A 14 1.06 -45.79 6.28
C PHE A 14 2.01 -44.86 7.01
N LEU A 15 3.14 -45.35 7.53
CA LEU A 15 4.19 -44.53 8.14
C LEU A 15 4.75 -43.51 7.15
N GLY A 16 4.98 -43.93 5.90
CA GLY A 16 5.42 -43.02 4.84
C GLY A 16 4.38 -41.90 4.54
N PHE A 17 3.10 -42.25 4.56
CA PHE A 17 2.02 -41.25 4.43
C PHE A 17 2.01 -40.30 5.61
N VAL A 18 2.01 -40.80 6.85
CA VAL A 18 2.01 -39.97 8.06
C VAL A 18 3.24 -39.04 8.09
N TYR A 19 4.43 -39.53 7.74
CA TYR A 19 5.63 -38.72 7.67
C TYR A 19 5.49 -37.54 6.68
N ARG A 20 4.94 -37.81 5.49
CA ARG A 20 4.70 -36.75 4.49
C ARG A 20 3.69 -35.73 4.99
N GLU A 21 2.62 -36.17 5.65
CA GLU A 21 1.58 -35.27 6.17
C GLU A 21 2.12 -34.39 7.30
N ILE A 22 2.92 -34.95 8.21
CA ILE A 22 3.61 -34.16 9.25
C ILE A 22 4.55 -33.12 8.62
N ARG A 23 5.35 -33.52 7.63
CA ARG A 23 6.25 -32.60 6.94
C ARG A 23 5.49 -31.46 6.26
N ARG A 24 4.39 -31.76 5.59
CA ARG A 24 3.53 -30.77 4.95
C ARG A 24 2.94 -29.79 5.98
N SER A 25 2.38 -30.32 7.05
CA SER A 25 1.81 -29.51 8.14
C SER A 25 2.85 -28.59 8.79
N LEU A 26 4.07 -29.06 8.98
CA LEU A 26 5.18 -28.24 9.50
C LEU A 26 5.53 -27.10 8.54
N THR A 27 5.60 -27.38 7.23
CA THR A 27 5.86 -26.33 6.22
C THR A 27 4.73 -25.29 6.18
N ASP A 28 3.48 -25.73 6.29
CA ASP A 28 2.32 -24.82 6.34
C ASP A 28 2.36 -23.95 7.60
N LEU A 29 2.73 -24.52 8.75
CA LEU A 29 2.95 -23.77 9.99
C LEU A 29 4.11 -22.76 9.86
N GLU A 30 5.24 -23.17 9.26
CA GLU A 30 6.36 -22.25 9.00
C GLU A 30 5.94 -21.07 8.12
N ASN A 31 5.18 -21.32 7.06
CA ASN A 31 4.64 -20.28 6.18
C ASN A 31 3.71 -19.34 6.93
N MET A 32 2.79 -19.89 7.73
CA MET A 32 1.84 -19.11 8.54
C MET A 32 2.58 -18.24 9.57
N LEU A 33 3.53 -18.80 10.31
CA LEU A 33 4.35 -18.07 11.27
C LEU A 33 5.25 -17.05 10.58
N GLY A 34 5.73 -17.37 9.37
CA GLY A 34 6.50 -16.44 8.53
C GLY A 34 5.69 -15.21 8.13
N LEU A 35 4.39 -15.36 7.87
CA LEU A 35 3.49 -14.25 7.61
C LEU A 35 3.31 -13.35 8.84
N LEU A 36 3.15 -13.94 10.02
CA LEU A 36 3.03 -13.19 11.29
C LEU A 36 4.31 -12.40 11.63
N LYS A 37 5.47 -12.88 11.21
CA LYS A 37 6.77 -12.21 11.41
C LYS A 37 7.03 -11.10 10.38
N LYS A 38 6.20 -10.96 9.33
CA LYS A 38 6.38 -9.90 8.34
C LYS A 38 6.05 -8.55 8.96
N GLU A 39 7.09 -7.79 9.22
CA GLU A 39 6.95 -6.41 9.66
C GLU A 39 6.75 -5.46 8.47
N ALA A 40 6.01 -4.36 8.71
CA ALA A 40 5.89 -3.29 7.73
C ALA A 40 7.29 -2.70 7.44
N LYS A 41 7.65 -2.58 6.15
CA LYS A 41 8.94 -2.00 5.74
C LYS A 41 9.04 -0.52 6.06
N ILE A 42 7.91 0.19 5.95
CA ILE A 42 7.80 1.60 6.27
C ILE A 42 7.09 1.72 7.61
N LYS A 43 7.80 2.25 8.60
CA LYS A 43 7.28 2.46 9.96
C LYS A 43 7.34 3.94 10.29
N ASP A 44 6.41 4.41 11.08
CA ASP A 44 6.48 5.74 11.64
C ASP A 44 7.59 5.82 12.66
N LYS A 45 8.22 6.99 12.78
CA LYS A 45 9.17 7.25 13.86
C LYS A 45 8.45 7.19 15.21
N THR A 46 9.17 6.79 16.23
CA THR A 46 8.64 6.83 17.60
C THR A 46 8.20 8.27 17.93
N ASN A 47 6.94 8.43 18.36
CA ASN A 47 6.34 9.75 18.64
C ASN A 47 6.28 10.70 17.43
N ALA A 48 6.14 10.18 16.21
CA ALA A 48 5.91 11.02 15.04
C ALA A 48 4.62 11.86 15.25
N PRO A 49 4.67 13.19 15.04
CA PRO A 49 3.48 14.03 15.09
C PRO A 49 2.54 13.74 13.92
N GLU A 50 1.31 14.17 14.04
CA GLU A 50 0.39 14.25 12.92
C GLU A 50 0.79 15.35 11.95
N LEU A 51 0.54 15.14 10.66
CA LEU A 51 0.74 16.16 9.64
C LEU A 51 -0.20 17.35 9.91
N GLN A 52 0.36 18.53 10.07
CA GLN A 52 -0.39 19.78 10.21
C GLN A 52 -0.56 20.43 8.84
N LEU A 53 -1.67 20.14 8.17
CA LEU A 53 -1.99 20.72 6.88
C LEU A 53 -2.44 22.17 7.06
N GLN A 54 -1.72 23.12 6.43
CA GLN A 54 -2.04 24.56 6.47
C GLN A 54 -2.49 25.07 5.11
N GLN A 55 -1.64 24.98 4.12
CA GLN A 55 -1.88 25.52 2.79
C GLN A 55 -1.81 24.43 1.69
N GLY A 56 -1.21 23.32 1.98
CA GLY A 56 -1.03 22.21 1.05
C GLY A 56 0.10 22.44 0.03
N ARG A 57 1.14 23.20 0.39
CA ARG A 57 2.34 23.40 -0.42
C ARG A 57 3.15 22.10 -0.42
N ILE A 58 3.40 21.54 -1.61
CA ILE A 58 4.17 20.30 -1.77
C ILE A 58 5.54 20.63 -2.36
N GLU A 59 6.59 20.05 -1.80
CA GLU A 59 7.96 20.29 -2.26
C GLU A 59 8.75 18.98 -2.34
N PHE A 60 9.32 18.72 -3.51
CA PHE A 60 10.30 17.67 -3.77
C PHE A 60 11.68 18.32 -3.89
N LYS A 61 12.66 17.88 -3.08
CA LYS A 61 14.03 18.40 -3.06
C LYS A 61 15.01 17.28 -3.32
N GLN A 62 15.68 17.32 -4.50
CA GLN A 62 16.74 16.39 -4.88
C GLN A 62 16.39 14.92 -4.59
N VAL A 63 15.17 14.51 -4.95
CA VAL A 63 14.64 13.18 -4.64
C VAL A 63 15.29 12.14 -5.54
N HIS A 64 15.93 11.15 -4.90
CA HIS A 64 16.45 9.95 -5.56
C HIS A 64 15.65 8.75 -5.10
N PHE A 65 15.20 7.95 -6.06
CA PHE A 65 14.43 6.76 -5.76
C PHE A 65 14.64 5.64 -6.76
N SER A 66 14.76 4.41 -6.23
CA SER A 66 14.76 3.17 -7.01
C SER A 66 13.99 2.07 -6.27
N TYR A 67 13.25 1.23 -7.00
CA TYR A 67 12.61 0.04 -6.41
C TYR A 67 13.61 -1.08 -6.13
N GLN A 68 14.70 -1.12 -6.93
CA GLN A 68 15.76 -2.11 -6.81
C GLN A 68 17.13 -1.41 -6.92
N PRO A 69 18.15 -1.87 -6.19
CA PRO A 69 19.50 -1.35 -6.32
C PRO A 69 19.98 -1.36 -7.78
N GLY A 70 20.63 -0.29 -8.21
CA GLY A 70 21.21 -0.17 -9.56
C GLY A 70 20.23 0.25 -10.66
N ARG A 71 18.94 0.44 -10.39
CA ARG A 71 17.95 0.90 -11.37
C ARG A 71 17.22 2.16 -10.88
N PRO A 72 17.84 3.35 -11.02
CA PRO A 72 17.22 4.59 -10.57
C PRO A 72 15.96 4.90 -11.40
N ILE A 73 14.87 5.28 -10.72
CA ILE A 73 13.62 5.74 -11.32
C ILE A 73 13.53 7.27 -11.25
N LEU A 74 13.89 7.84 -10.11
CA LEU A 74 14.01 9.28 -9.92
C LEU A 74 15.47 9.60 -9.59
N ASN A 75 16.03 10.59 -10.27
CA ASN A 75 17.42 10.97 -10.11
C ASN A 75 17.53 12.49 -9.89
N GLY A 76 17.48 12.93 -8.63
CA GLY A 76 17.58 14.32 -8.26
C GLY A 76 16.33 15.16 -8.61
N LEU A 77 15.14 14.55 -8.60
CA LEU A 77 13.90 15.24 -8.93
C LEU A 77 13.62 16.36 -7.92
N SER A 78 13.42 17.58 -8.45
CA SER A 78 13.07 18.75 -7.63
C SER A 78 11.96 19.56 -8.31
N PHE A 79 10.89 19.86 -7.58
CA PHE A 79 9.83 20.78 -7.97
C PHE A 79 9.02 21.22 -6.77
N VAL A 80 8.25 22.27 -6.95
CA VAL A 80 7.32 22.80 -5.95
C VAL A 80 5.94 22.94 -6.57
N VAL A 81 4.91 22.62 -5.79
CA VAL A 81 3.51 22.88 -6.12
C VAL A 81 3.00 23.84 -5.05
N GLU A 82 2.70 25.05 -5.48
CA GLU A 82 2.17 26.08 -4.58
C GLU A 82 0.68 25.82 -4.23
N PRO A 83 0.18 26.36 -3.12
CA PRO A 83 -1.22 26.19 -2.73
C PRO A 83 -2.20 26.54 -3.85
N GLY A 84 -3.19 25.68 -4.09
CA GLY A 84 -4.19 25.87 -5.15
C GLY A 84 -3.69 25.64 -6.57
N GLN A 85 -2.42 25.37 -6.77
CA GLN A 85 -1.82 25.12 -8.08
C GLN A 85 -2.19 23.73 -8.60
N LYS A 86 -2.43 23.61 -9.92
CA LYS A 86 -2.54 22.34 -10.63
C LYS A 86 -1.25 22.06 -11.36
N LEU A 87 -0.61 20.92 -11.09
CA LEU A 87 0.60 20.46 -11.75
C LEU A 87 0.30 19.23 -12.62
N ALA A 88 0.63 19.30 -13.90
CA ALA A 88 0.58 18.14 -14.79
C ALA A 88 1.98 17.51 -14.92
N ILE A 89 2.06 16.20 -14.65
CA ILE A 89 3.30 15.42 -14.80
C ILE A 89 3.18 14.60 -16.08
N VAL A 90 3.99 14.96 -17.08
CA VAL A 90 4.00 14.33 -18.40
C VAL A 90 5.32 13.59 -18.64
N GLY A 91 5.31 12.59 -19.50
CA GLY A 91 6.50 11.81 -19.84
C GLY A 91 6.15 10.43 -20.41
N ALA A 92 7.15 9.75 -20.97
CA ALA A 92 7.01 8.40 -21.52
C ALA A 92 6.54 7.37 -20.48
N SER A 93 6.03 6.22 -20.94
CA SER A 93 5.70 5.10 -20.04
C SER A 93 6.98 4.65 -19.31
N GLY A 94 6.87 4.40 -18.00
CA GLY A 94 8.03 4.03 -17.17
C GLY A 94 8.89 5.21 -16.68
N ALA A 95 8.60 6.46 -17.03
CA ALA A 95 9.36 7.64 -16.58
C ALA A 95 9.20 8.00 -15.08
N GLY A 96 8.51 7.20 -14.30
CA GLY A 96 8.36 7.44 -12.87
C GLY A 96 7.13 8.27 -12.44
N LYS A 97 6.21 8.62 -13.35
CA LYS A 97 5.02 9.42 -13.03
C LYS A 97 4.20 8.83 -11.86
N SER A 98 3.84 7.56 -11.95
CA SER A 98 3.11 6.85 -10.89
C SER A 98 3.94 6.67 -9.62
N THR A 99 5.28 6.70 -9.73
CA THR A 99 6.19 6.61 -8.60
C THR A 99 6.10 7.86 -7.74
N ILE A 100 5.94 9.05 -8.34
CA ILE A 100 5.78 10.31 -7.62
C ILE A 100 4.56 10.24 -6.69
N ALA A 101 3.40 9.78 -7.20
CA ALA A 101 2.20 9.60 -6.38
C ALA A 101 2.44 8.58 -5.25
N ARG A 102 3.08 7.43 -5.53
CA ARG A 102 3.39 6.42 -4.53
C ARG A 102 4.32 6.91 -3.43
N LEU A 103 5.27 7.77 -3.77
CA LEU A 103 6.17 8.40 -2.80
C LEU A 103 5.44 9.46 -1.97
N LEU A 104 4.54 10.23 -2.58
CA LEU A 104 3.72 11.21 -1.86
C LEU A 104 2.81 10.54 -0.81
N TYR A 105 2.28 9.33 -1.12
CA TYR A 105 1.53 8.49 -0.18
C TYR A 105 2.42 7.75 0.83
N ARG A 106 3.74 7.91 0.70
CA ARG A 106 4.73 7.18 1.51
C ARG A 106 4.49 5.66 1.50
N PHE A 107 4.23 5.08 0.31
CA PHE A 107 4.26 3.63 0.13
C PHE A 107 5.70 3.10 0.08
N TYR A 108 6.66 4.00 -0.17
CA TYR A 108 8.10 3.76 -0.15
C TYR A 108 8.79 4.97 0.45
N ASP A 109 9.90 4.78 1.16
CA ASP A 109 10.80 5.84 1.55
C ASP A 109 11.85 6.08 0.45
N ILE A 110 12.25 7.33 0.29
CA ILE A 110 13.25 7.76 -0.68
C ILE A 110 14.67 7.42 -0.19
N GLN A 111 15.61 7.22 -1.11
CA GLN A 111 17.01 6.97 -0.76
C GLN A 111 17.74 8.26 -0.34
N SER A 112 17.47 9.38 -1.01
CA SER A 112 18.02 10.67 -0.63
C SER A 112 17.12 11.81 -1.10
N GLY A 113 17.34 13.00 -0.56
CA GLY A 113 16.48 14.15 -0.74
C GLY A 113 15.38 14.23 0.32
N SER A 114 14.35 15.04 0.06
CA SER A 114 13.18 15.18 0.91
C SER A 114 11.91 15.42 0.11
N ILE A 115 10.77 14.98 0.66
CA ILE A 115 9.43 15.29 0.17
C ILE A 115 8.70 15.92 1.35
N CYS A 116 8.25 17.16 1.19
CA CYS A 116 7.61 17.91 2.26
C CYS A 116 6.21 18.38 1.86
N ILE A 117 5.31 18.43 2.83
CA ILE A 117 4.01 19.12 2.76
C ILE A 117 4.03 20.20 3.84
N ASP A 118 3.82 21.45 3.43
CA ASP A 118 3.88 22.63 4.31
C ASP A 118 5.17 22.66 5.16
N GLY A 119 6.32 22.30 4.56
CA GLY A 119 7.62 22.26 5.21
C GLY A 119 7.88 21.03 6.08
N GLN A 120 6.90 20.16 6.29
CA GLN A 120 7.02 18.94 7.10
C GLN A 120 7.44 17.76 6.20
N ASP A 121 8.57 17.13 6.50
CA ASP A 121 9.03 15.93 5.75
C ASP A 121 8.09 14.76 6.02
N LEU A 122 7.68 14.04 4.95
CA LEU A 122 6.76 12.91 5.06
C LEU A 122 7.27 11.78 5.94
N ARG A 123 8.59 11.70 6.17
CA ARG A 123 9.21 10.70 7.05
C ARG A 123 9.09 11.03 8.53
N ASP A 124 8.74 12.28 8.86
CA ASP A 124 8.69 12.79 10.22
C ASP A 124 7.28 12.87 10.79
N VAL A 125 6.27 12.62 9.97
CA VAL A 125 4.86 12.62 10.35
C VAL A 125 4.26 11.20 10.30
N THR A 126 3.11 11.00 10.95
CA THR A 126 2.43 9.70 10.92
C THR A 126 1.83 9.42 9.54
N GLN A 127 1.93 8.18 9.08
CA GLN A 127 1.35 7.74 7.81
C GLN A 127 -0.18 7.90 7.78
N SER A 128 -0.82 7.73 8.94
CA SER A 128 -2.28 7.87 9.06
C SER A 128 -2.72 9.29 8.72
N SER A 129 -2.15 10.32 9.39
CA SER A 129 -2.49 11.72 9.14
C SER A 129 -2.14 12.18 7.73
N LEU A 130 -0.99 11.71 7.20
CA LEU A 130 -0.58 11.98 5.83
C LEU A 130 -1.62 11.46 4.83
N ARG A 131 -2.03 10.19 4.96
CA ARG A 131 -2.98 9.56 4.02
C ARG A 131 -4.39 10.09 4.14
N GLN A 132 -4.81 10.54 5.32
CA GLN A 132 -6.08 11.24 5.51
C GLN A 132 -6.11 12.61 4.82
N SER A 133 -4.96 13.25 4.63
CA SER A 133 -4.85 14.57 4.02
C SER A 133 -4.77 14.55 2.49
N ILE A 134 -4.64 13.36 1.88
CA ILE A 134 -4.43 13.20 0.43
C ILE A 134 -5.51 12.28 -0.14
N ALA A 135 -6.16 12.70 -1.22
CA ALA A 135 -7.04 11.84 -2.00
C ALA A 135 -6.37 11.42 -3.31
N ILE A 136 -6.66 10.20 -3.77
CA ILE A 136 -6.19 9.68 -5.05
C ILE A 136 -7.35 9.22 -5.91
N VAL A 137 -7.31 9.55 -7.19
CA VAL A 137 -8.18 8.97 -8.20
C VAL A 137 -7.33 8.07 -9.08
N PRO A 138 -7.38 6.74 -8.87
CA PRO A 138 -6.57 5.80 -9.66
C PRO A 138 -7.11 5.67 -11.09
N GLN A 139 -6.26 5.26 -12.02
CA GLN A 139 -6.64 4.98 -13.39
C GLN A 139 -7.55 3.74 -13.46
N ASP A 140 -7.21 2.70 -12.73
CA ASP A 140 -8.00 1.47 -12.60
C ASP A 140 -8.74 1.49 -11.26
N THR A 141 -10.05 1.63 -11.30
CA THR A 141 -10.89 1.67 -10.11
C THR A 141 -11.28 0.24 -9.72
N VAL A 142 -10.92 -0.19 -8.53
CA VAL A 142 -11.37 -1.46 -7.94
C VAL A 142 -12.52 -1.16 -6.99
N LEU A 143 -13.66 -1.80 -7.23
CA LEU A 143 -14.84 -1.69 -6.37
C LEU A 143 -14.98 -2.97 -5.53
N PHE A 144 -15.42 -2.82 -4.31
CA PHE A 144 -15.86 -3.95 -3.50
C PHE A 144 -17.17 -4.50 -4.04
N ASN A 145 -17.39 -5.79 -3.88
CA ASN A 145 -18.64 -6.46 -4.30
C ASN A 145 -19.81 -6.12 -3.36
N THR A 146 -20.15 -4.83 -3.32
CA THR A 146 -21.23 -4.24 -2.52
C THR A 146 -21.91 -3.16 -3.36
N SER A 147 -22.88 -2.45 -2.77
CA SER A 147 -23.53 -1.31 -3.46
C SER A 147 -22.55 -0.17 -3.77
N ILE A 148 -22.89 0.67 -4.75
CA ILE A 148 -22.13 1.90 -5.07
C ILE A 148 -22.07 2.81 -3.84
N ARG A 149 -23.15 2.94 -3.11
CA ARG A 149 -23.24 3.73 -1.87
C ARG A 149 -22.25 3.27 -0.81
N GLU A 150 -22.14 1.96 -0.58
CA GLU A 150 -21.17 1.38 0.33
C GLU A 150 -19.72 1.62 -0.13
N ASN A 151 -19.46 1.52 -1.42
CA ASN A 151 -18.14 1.83 -1.99
C ASN A 151 -17.76 3.31 -1.78
N ILE A 152 -18.72 4.24 -1.91
CA ILE A 152 -18.50 5.67 -1.64
C ILE A 152 -18.23 5.89 -0.15
N ARG A 153 -19.04 5.28 0.73
CA ARG A 153 -18.89 5.40 2.19
C ARG A 153 -17.56 4.83 2.68
N TYR A 154 -16.98 3.86 1.98
CA TYR A 154 -15.68 3.29 2.35
C TYR A 154 -14.58 4.35 2.47
N GLY A 155 -14.65 5.46 1.73
CA GLY A 155 -13.70 6.57 1.83
C GLY A 155 -13.77 7.33 3.17
N ASN A 156 -14.95 7.35 3.80
CA ASN A 156 -15.19 7.88 5.15
C ASN A 156 -16.32 7.08 5.81
N PRO A 157 -16.00 6.05 6.60
CA PRO A 157 -17.01 5.21 7.26
C PRO A 157 -17.94 5.96 8.23
N GLU A 158 -17.46 7.08 8.79
CA GLU A 158 -18.21 7.92 9.73
C GLU A 158 -19.11 8.96 9.03
N ALA A 159 -19.09 9.00 7.69
CA ALA A 159 -19.89 9.95 6.93
C ALA A 159 -21.40 9.69 7.12
N SER A 160 -22.15 10.76 7.35
CA SER A 160 -23.60 10.74 7.41
C SER A 160 -24.23 10.44 6.05
N GLU A 161 -25.49 9.98 6.03
CA GLU A 161 -26.23 9.73 4.79
C GLU A 161 -26.34 11.00 3.92
N ALA A 162 -26.51 12.16 4.55
CA ALA A 162 -26.62 13.43 3.84
C ALA A 162 -25.31 13.81 3.13
N GLU A 163 -24.16 13.55 3.74
CA GLU A 163 -22.84 13.76 3.11
C GLU A 163 -22.61 12.81 1.96
N VAL A 164 -22.99 11.55 2.10
CA VAL A 164 -22.90 10.55 1.01
C VAL A 164 -23.80 10.98 -0.16
N ASP A 165 -25.03 11.42 0.08
CA ASP A 165 -25.93 11.90 -0.96
C ASP A 165 -25.40 13.17 -1.65
N GLN A 166 -24.76 14.05 -0.91
CA GLN A 166 -24.11 15.24 -1.47
C GLN A 166 -22.98 14.87 -2.42
N VAL A 167 -22.12 13.92 -2.03
CA VAL A 167 -21.00 13.46 -2.87
C VAL A 167 -21.51 12.76 -4.12
N ILE A 168 -22.57 11.95 -4.02
CA ILE A 168 -23.22 11.30 -5.16
C ILE A 168 -23.67 12.34 -6.19
N LYS A 169 -24.34 13.42 -5.75
CA LYS A 169 -24.77 14.52 -6.62
C LYS A 169 -23.59 15.25 -7.24
N LEU A 170 -22.55 15.57 -6.46
CA LEU A 170 -21.34 16.24 -6.96
C LEU A 170 -20.60 15.40 -8.01
N ALA A 171 -20.64 14.08 -7.88
CA ALA A 171 -20.04 13.15 -8.83
C ALA A 171 -20.95 12.82 -10.03
N HIS A 172 -22.16 13.41 -10.12
CA HIS A 172 -23.18 13.12 -11.15
C HIS A 172 -23.55 11.63 -11.23
N LEU A 173 -23.62 10.96 -10.08
CA LEU A 173 -24.00 9.54 -9.97
C LEU A 173 -25.49 9.36 -9.58
N ASP A 174 -26.25 10.42 -9.48
CA ASP A 174 -27.66 10.44 -9.11
C ASP A 174 -28.61 9.82 -10.16
N SER A 175 -28.08 9.53 -11.35
CA SER A 175 -28.81 8.86 -12.43
C SER A 175 -28.56 7.34 -12.51
N PHE A 176 -27.79 6.76 -11.58
CA PHE A 176 -27.42 5.33 -11.55
C PHE A 176 -28.10 4.55 -10.44
#